data_fa8246216f798ef8dddb1d0b6e310729
#
_entry.id   fa8246216f798ef8dddb1d0b6e310729
#
_cell.length_a   1.000
_cell.length_b   1.000
_cell.length_c   1.000
_cell.angle_alpha   90.00
_cell.angle_beta   90.00
_cell.angle_gamma   90.00
#
_symmetry.space_group_name_H-M   'P 1'
#
loop_
_entity.id
_entity.type
_entity.pdbx_description
1 polymer ?
#
loop_
_entity_poly.entity_id
_entity_poly.type
_entity_poly.pdbx_seq_one_letter_code
_entity_poly.pdbx_strand_id
1 'polypeptide(L)'
;MNDITYITYQTFPAHTANSLQTISVIKYLARNNKKVKLIFPDRSSLSNDDINELQNFYGFNETFEVTKTHHNYPFRDYLGDSNFKKVRFHISHFLWSKKVVKKVLQENNTKTYFTRSDWVFYFLNRNNQKVIYECHQVSKLRKF
;
A
#
# COMPACT_ATOMS: atom_id res chain seq x y z
N MET A 1 -18.76 4.07 -3.48
CA MET A 1 -17.56 3.93 -4.36
C MET A 1 -16.47 4.87 -3.88
N ASN A 2 -15.26 4.38 -3.72
CA ASN A 2 -14.09 5.21 -3.37
C ASN A 2 -13.60 5.98 -4.60
N ASP A 3 -13.22 7.24 -4.41
CA ASP A 3 -12.60 8.02 -5.48
C ASP A 3 -11.18 7.52 -5.73
N ILE A 4 -10.44 7.24 -4.64
CA ILE A 4 -9.06 6.76 -4.69
C ILE A 4 -8.86 5.62 -3.68
N THR A 5 -8.33 4.50 -4.14
CA THR A 5 -7.81 3.44 -3.27
C THR A 5 -6.29 3.41 -3.35
N TYR A 6 -5.65 3.70 -2.21
CA TYR A 6 -4.21 3.65 -2.06
C TYR A 6 -3.79 2.28 -1.57
N ILE A 7 -3.01 1.55 -2.37
CA ILE A 7 -2.53 0.20 -2.04
C ILE A 7 -1.01 0.24 -1.90
N THR A 8 -0.51 -0.14 -0.75
CA THR A 8 0.94 -0.11 -0.48
C THR A 8 1.41 -1.29 0.35
N TYR A 9 2.64 -1.74 0.13
CA TYR A 9 3.29 -2.82 0.87
C TYR A 9 4.14 -2.27 2.03
N GLN A 10 3.50 -1.47 2.87
CA GLN A 10 4.12 -0.80 4.03
C GLN A 10 3.43 -1.21 5.31
N THR A 11 4.07 -0.94 6.43
CA THR A 11 3.48 -1.16 7.76
C THR A 11 2.90 0.15 8.30
N PHE A 12 1.71 0.10 8.88
CA PHE A 12 1.06 1.21 9.55
C PHE A 12 0.54 0.76 10.93
N PRO A 13 0.77 1.54 11.99
CA PRO A 13 1.60 2.75 12.02
C PRO A 13 3.10 2.44 11.95
N ALA A 14 3.88 3.35 11.39
CA ALA A 14 5.34 3.29 11.37
C ALA A 14 5.96 4.68 11.20
N HIS A 15 7.16 4.89 11.75
CA HIS A 15 7.91 6.15 11.64
C HIS A 15 8.81 6.24 10.39
N THR A 16 8.65 5.34 9.43
CA THR A 16 9.43 5.38 8.20
C THR A 16 9.03 6.55 7.32
N ALA A 17 9.98 7.11 6.58
CA ALA A 17 9.71 8.22 5.65
C ALA A 17 8.62 7.86 4.64
N ASN A 18 8.61 6.62 4.16
CA ASN A 18 7.60 6.13 3.22
C ASN A 18 6.19 6.12 3.82
N SER A 19 6.04 5.67 5.07
CA SER A 19 4.75 5.68 5.75
C SER A 19 4.25 7.09 6.02
N LEU A 20 5.14 8.00 6.45
CA LEU A 20 4.83 9.41 6.65
C LEU A 20 4.37 10.09 5.35
N GLN A 21 5.06 9.84 4.25
CA GLN A 21 4.67 10.39 2.93
C GLN A 21 3.32 9.85 2.47
N THR A 22 3.07 8.57 2.63
CA THR A 22 1.78 7.96 2.28
C THR A 22 0.64 8.59 3.06
N ILE A 23 0.77 8.72 4.37
CA ILE A 23 -0.25 9.38 5.21
C ILE A 23 -0.43 10.84 4.80
N SER A 24 0.64 11.57 4.48
CA SER A 24 0.56 12.97 4.04
C SER A 24 -0.24 13.12 2.74
N VAL A 25 -0.04 12.24 1.77
CA VAL A 25 -0.81 12.22 0.51
C VAL A 25 -2.28 11.93 0.78
N ILE A 26 -2.57 10.91 1.58
CA ILE A 26 -3.95 10.50 1.89
C ILE A 26 -4.69 11.60 2.65
N LYS A 27 -4.07 12.22 3.64
CA LYS A 27 -4.63 13.37 4.36
C LYS A 27 -5.00 14.50 3.42
N TYR A 28 -4.10 14.86 2.51
CA TYR A 28 -4.34 15.91 1.52
C TYR A 28 -5.55 15.58 0.63
N LEU A 29 -5.65 14.36 0.14
CA LEU A 29 -6.79 13.91 -0.67
C LEU A 29 -8.09 13.94 0.12
N ALA A 30 -8.09 13.45 1.34
CA ALA A 30 -9.27 13.46 2.22
C ALA A 30 -9.72 14.89 2.56
N ARG A 31 -8.77 15.78 2.82
CA ARG A 31 -9.03 17.22 3.05
C ARG A 31 -9.69 17.90 1.84
N ASN A 32 -9.39 17.43 0.64
CA ASN A 32 -9.99 17.91 -0.61
C ASN A 32 -11.26 17.12 -1.00
N ASN A 33 -11.97 16.57 -0.03
CA ASN A 33 -13.26 15.90 -0.17
C ASN A 33 -13.22 14.64 -1.07
N LYS A 34 -12.08 13.97 -1.18
CA LYS A 34 -11.99 12.68 -1.85
C LYS A 34 -12.30 11.55 -0.88
N LYS A 35 -13.09 10.59 -1.33
CA LYS A 35 -13.30 9.34 -0.60
C LYS A 35 -12.10 8.44 -0.82
N VAL A 36 -11.26 8.31 0.20
CA VAL A 36 -10.00 7.58 0.12
C VAL A 36 -10.07 6.31 0.96
N LYS A 37 -9.53 5.24 0.41
CA LYS A 37 -9.29 3.98 1.11
C LYS A 37 -7.80 3.64 1.09
N LEU A 38 -7.22 3.36 2.25
CA LEU A 38 -5.85 2.84 2.39
C LEU A 38 -5.90 1.33 2.60
N ILE A 39 -5.14 0.58 1.80
CA ILE A 39 -4.98 -0.86 1.94
C ILE A 39 -3.49 -1.19 2.13
N PHE A 40 -3.19 -1.95 3.17
CA PHE A 40 -1.83 -2.42 3.46
C PHE A 40 -1.84 -3.82 4.07
N PRO A 41 -0.71 -4.55 4.02
CA PRO A 41 -0.62 -5.89 4.56
C PRO A 41 -0.44 -5.91 6.08
N ASP A 42 -1.01 -6.91 6.73
CA ASP A 42 -0.76 -7.23 8.13
C ASP A 42 0.60 -7.94 8.28
N ARG A 43 1.68 -7.17 8.29
CA ARG A 43 3.06 -7.69 8.30
C ARG A 43 3.67 -7.79 9.68
N SER A 44 3.09 -7.14 10.66
CA SER A 44 3.67 -7.03 11.99
C SER A 44 2.56 -7.06 13.04
N SER A 45 2.89 -7.49 14.25
CA SER A 45 1.97 -7.42 15.40
C SER A 45 1.56 -5.99 15.77
N LEU A 46 2.30 -4.98 15.29
CA LEU A 46 2.01 -3.56 15.50
C LEU A 46 1.11 -2.97 14.41
N SER A 47 0.81 -3.73 13.34
CA SER A 47 -0.07 -3.28 12.26
C SER A 47 -1.48 -3.06 12.78
N ASN A 48 -2.02 -1.85 12.56
CA ASN A 48 -3.33 -1.46 13.04
C ASN A 48 -4.10 -0.70 11.94
N ASP A 49 -5.35 -1.07 11.72
CA ASP A 49 -6.25 -0.42 10.75
C ASP A 49 -7.37 0.39 11.41
N ASP A 50 -7.27 0.69 12.68
CA ASP A 50 -8.13 1.65 13.34
C ASP A 50 -7.70 3.08 12.97
N ILE A 51 -8.61 3.83 12.36
CA ILE A 51 -8.35 5.22 11.96
C ILE A 51 -7.99 6.11 13.14
N ASN A 52 -8.58 5.89 14.31
CA ASN A 52 -8.29 6.67 15.51
C ASN A 52 -6.86 6.45 15.99
N GLU A 53 -6.37 5.22 15.93
CA GLU A 53 -4.99 4.90 16.27
C GLU A 53 -4.00 5.56 15.30
N LEU A 54 -4.30 5.57 14.01
CA LEU A 54 -3.48 6.24 13.01
C LEU A 54 -3.51 7.77 13.19
N GLN A 55 -4.67 8.34 13.50
CA GLN A 55 -4.83 9.77 13.81
C GLN A 55 -3.97 10.17 15.01
N ASN A 56 -4.02 9.39 16.08
CA ASN A 56 -3.21 9.64 17.28
C ASN A 56 -1.72 9.51 17.00
N PHE A 57 -1.32 8.48 16.27
CA PHE A 57 0.09 8.22 15.97
C PHE A 57 0.72 9.29 15.06
N TYR A 58 0.01 9.71 14.02
CA TYR A 58 0.51 10.67 13.02
C TYR A 58 0.07 12.11 13.26
N GLY A 59 -0.81 12.37 14.21
CA GLY A 59 -1.28 13.71 14.55
C GLY A 59 -2.13 14.38 13.47
N PHE A 60 -3.19 13.72 13.00
CA PHE A 60 -4.11 14.28 12.02
C PHE A 60 -5.59 14.08 12.42
N ASN A 61 -6.51 14.80 11.76
CA ASN A 61 -7.95 14.75 12.05
C ASN A 61 -8.80 14.28 10.87
N GLU A 62 -8.22 14.18 9.68
CA GLU A 62 -8.93 13.74 8.47
C GLU A 62 -9.39 12.28 8.61
N THR A 63 -10.53 11.97 8.01
CA THR A 63 -11.13 10.64 8.07
C THR A 63 -11.08 9.98 6.68
N PHE A 64 -10.68 8.72 6.65
CA PHE A 64 -10.67 7.87 5.46
C PHE A 64 -10.79 6.40 5.86
N GLU A 65 -11.15 5.55 4.90
CA GLU A 65 -11.24 4.12 5.15
C GLU A 65 -9.85 3.48 5.21
N VAL A 66 -9.64 2.62 6.19
CA VAL A 66 -8.38 1.88 6.37
C VAL A 66 -8.68 0.40 6.44
N THR A 67 -7.93 -0.39 5.69
CA THR A 67 -8.09 -1.85 5.68
C THR A 67 -6.73 -2.54 5.72
N LYS A 68 -6.53 -3.32 6.76
CA LYS A 68 -5.40 -4.23 6.89
C LYS A 68 -5.77 -5.56 6.23
N THR A 69 -4.95 -6.02 5.30
CA THR A 69 -5.18 -7.29 4.61
C THR A 69 -4.31 -8.40 5.17
N HIS A 70 -4.87 -9.59 5.25
CA HIS A 70 -4.17 -10.75 5.75
C HIS A 70 -2.91 -11.08 4.93
N HIS A 71 -1.80 -11.31 5.62
CA HIS A 71 -0.50 -11.59 5.04
C HIS A 71 0.08 -12.89 5.61
N ASN A 72 -0.11 -13.98 4.90
CA ASN A 72 0.22 -15.35 5.33
C ASN A 72 1.57 -15.87 4.81
N TYR A 73 2.33 -15.02 4.15
CA TYR A 73 3.54 -15.47 3.50
C TYR A 73 4.69 -15.55 4.51
N PRO A 74 5.54 -16.59 4.46
CA PRO A 74 6.58 -16.83 5.48
C PRO A 74 7.69 -15.77 5.49
N PHE A 75 7.63 -14.80 4.61
CA PHE A 75 8.67 -13.79 4.41
C PHE A 75 8.13 -12.38 4.60
N ARG A 76 7.42 -12.15 5.70
CA ARG A 76 6.71 -10.90 5.96
C ARG A 76 7.61 -9.69 6.09
N ASP A 77 8.77 -9.84 6.70
CA ASP A 77 9.62 -8.72 7.11
C ASP A 77 10.92 -8.68 6.32
N TYR A 78 11.34 -7.47 5.99
CA TYR A 78 12.67 -7.25 5.47
C TYR A 78 13.65 -7.23 6.65
N LEU A 79 14.36 -8.33 6.84
CA LEU A 79 15.30 -8.51 7.93
C LEU A 79 16.74 -8.57 7.40
N GLY A 80 17.35 -7.38 7.15
CA GLY A 80 18.77 -7.23 6.85
C GLY A 80 19.16 -7.38 5.38
N ASP A 81 20.45 -7.31 5.08
CA ASP A 81 21.02 -7.06 3.76
C ASP A 81 21.42 -8.29 2.94
N SER A 82 21.14 -9.51 3.41
CA SER A 82 21.50 -10.69 2.64
C SER A 82 20.65 -10.80 1.38
N ASN A 83 21.25 -11.22 0.25
CA ASN A 83 20.54 -11.42 -1.02
C ASN A 83 19.37 -12.39 -0.89
N PHE A 84 19.52 -13.41 -0.07
CA PHE A 84 18.45 -14.38 0.21
C PHE A 84 17.23 -13.73 0.87
N LYS A 85 17.43 -12.85 1.85
CA LYS A 85 16.34 -12.12 2.51
C LYS A 85 15.64 -11.14 1.56
N LYS A 86 16.40 -10.49 0.67
CA LYS A 86 15.84 -9.61 -0.38
C LYS A 86 14.94 -10.39 -1.33
N VAL A 87 15.38 -11.54 -1.81
CA VAL A 87 14.57 -12.41 -2.68
C VAL A 87 13.30 -12.85 -1.99
N ARG A 88 13.39 -13.30 -0.73
CA ARG A 88 12.23 -13.71 0.07
C ARG A 88 11.23 -12.57 0.24
N PHE A 89 11.70 -11.38 0.53
CA PHE A 89 10.86 -10.18 0.63
C PHE A 89 10.13 -9.89 -0.68
N HIS A 90 10.82 -9.95 -1.81
CA HIS A 90 10.22 -9.70 -3.12
C HIS A 90 9.19 -10.76 -3.51
N ILE A 91 9.43 -12.02 -3.20
CA ILE A 91 8.43 -13.09 -3.42
C ILE A 91 7.18 -12.84 -2.58
N SER A 92 7.34 -12.53 -1.30
CA SER A 92 6.24 -12.21 -0.40
C SER A 92 5.43 -11.00 -0.90
N HIS A 93 6.11 -9.95 -1.31
CA HIS A 93 5.51 -8.76 -1.89
C HIS A 93 4.73 -9.06 -3.18
N PHE A 94 5.31 -9.86 -4.08
CA PHE A 94 4.67 -10.29 -5.32
C PHE A 94 3.38 -11.06 -5.06
N LEU A 95 3.43 -12.08 -4.20
CA LEU A 95 2.28 -12.93 -3.89
C LEU A 95 1.15 -12.14 -3.21
N TRP A 96 1.50 -11.28 -2.26
CA TRP A 96 0.52 -10.41 -1.62
C TRP A 96 -0.12 -9.44 -2.62
N SER A 97 0.68 -8.80 -3.47
CA SER A 97 0.20 -7.84 -4.47
C SER A 97 -0.77 -8.49 -5.44
N LYS A 98 -0.47 -9.70 -5.92
CA LYS A 98 -1.37 -10.49 -6.78
C LYS A 98 -2.71 -10.75 -6.09
N LYS A 99 -2.68 -11.15 -4.83
CA LYS A 99 -3.87 -11.47 -4.05
C LYS A 99 -4.73 -10.24 -3.77
N VAL A 100 -4.11 -9.14 -3.33
CA VAL A 100 -4.85 -7.91 -2.99
C VAL A 100 -5.46 -7.26 -4.23
N VAL A 101 -4.73 -7.23 -5.34
CA VAL A 101 -5.27 -6.69 -6.61
C VAL A 101 -6.46 -7.52 -7.09
N LYS A 102 -6.36 -8.85 -7.07
CA LYS A 102 -7.49 -9.72 -7.41
C LYS A 102 -8.72 -9.39 -6.55
N LYS A 103 -8.55 -9.20 -5.25
CA LYS A 103 -9.64 -8.87 -4.33
C LYS A 103 -10.29 -7.53 -4.67
N VAL A 104 -9.51 -6.46 -4.83
CA VAL A 104 -10.07 -5.12 -5.10
C VAL A 104 -10.74 -5.05 -6.47
N LEU A 105 -10.27 -5.82 -7.45
CA LEU A 105 -10.92 -5.91 -8.76
C LEU A 105 -12.29 -6.63 -8.67
N GLN A 106 -12.40 -7.66 -7.83
CA GLN A 106 -13.67 -8.33 -7.57
C GLN A 106 -14.67 -7.42 -6.86
N GLU A 107 -14.22 -6.61 -5.92
CA GLU A 107 -15.06 -5.61 -5.23
C GLU A 107 -15.55 -4.52 -6.17
N ASN A 108 -14.76 -4.17 -7.18
CA ASN A 108 -15.07 -3.15 -8.21
C ASN A 108 -15.64 -1.85 -7.64
N ASN A 109 -15.03 -1.35 -6.56
CA ASN A 109 -15.53 -0.23 -5.76
C ASN A 109 -14.56 0.97 -5.73
N THR A 110 -13.80 1.17 -6.80
CA THR A 110 -12.75 2.21 -6.85
C THR A 110 -12.68 2.84 -8.25
N LYS A 111 -12.65 4.17 -8.30
CA LYS A 111 -12.48 4.92 -9.55
C LYS A 111 -11.04 4.98 -10.02
N THR A 112 -10.12 5.22 -9.10
CA THR A 112 -8.69 5.37 -9.40
C THR A 112 -7.87 4.73 -8.30
N TYR A 113 -6.87 3.95 -8.69
CA TYR A 113 -5.91 3.37 -7.76
C TYR A 113 -4.67 4.25 -7.66
N PHE A 114 -4.08 4.28 -6.48
CA PHE A 114 -2.80 4.93 -6.22
C PHE A 114 -1.85 3.93 -5.56
N THR A 115 -0.62 3.84 -6.02
CA THR A 115 0.34 2.92 -5.42
C THR A 115 1.78 3.41 -5.56
N ARG A 116 2.61 2.99 -4.62
CA ARG A 116 4.08 3.08 -4.66
C ARG A 116 4.73 1.71 -4.87
N SER A 117 3.93 0.66 -4.91
CA SER A 117 4.38 -0.71 -5.08
C SER A 117 4.46 -1.09 -6.56
N ASP A 118 5.62 -1.54 -6.99
CA ASP A 118 5.86 -2.00 -8.37
C ASP A 118 4.94 -3.13 -8.78
N TRP A 119 4.76 -4.12 -7.90
CA TRP A 119 3.95 -5.28 -8.18
C TRP A 119 2.46 -4.96 -8.20
N VAL A 120 2.00 -4.11 -7.30
CA VAL A 120 0.60 -3.62 -7.33
C VAL A 120 0.34 -2.85 -8.62
N PHE A 121 1.24 -1.95 -9.00
CA PHE A 121 1.15 -1.23 -10.27
C PHE A 121 1.11 -2.18 -11.46
N TYR A 122 2.01 -3.17 -11.50
CA TYR A 122 2.06 -4.16 -12.58
C TYR A 122 0.72 -4.89 -12.74
N PHE A 123 0.15 -5.40 -11.65
CA PHE A 123 -1.11 -6.14 -11.72
C PHE A 123 -2.31 -5.27 -12.06
N LEU A 124 -2.39 -4.04 -11.53
CA LEU A 124 -3.47 -3.10 -11.86
C LEU A 124 -3.39 -2.68 -13.34
N ASN A 125 -2.22 -2.33 -13.81
CA ASN A 125 -2.00 -1.93 -15.20
C ASN A 125 -2.33 -3.06 -16.19
N ARG A 126 -1.94 -4.29 -15.87
CA ARG A 126 -2.28 -5.47 -16.67
C ARG A 126 -3.78 -5.71 -16.78
N ASN A 127 -4.56 -5.28 -15.80
CA ASN A 127 -6.02 -5.37 -15.79
C ASN A 127 -6.70 -4.06 -16.27
N ASN A 128 -5.98 -3.20 -16.98
CA ASN A 128 -6.49 -1.95 -17.57
C ASN A 128 -7.14 -1.00 -16.56
N GLN A 129 -6.66 -1.01 -15.32
CA GLN A 129 -7.17 -0.10 -14.29
C GLN A 129 -6.51 1.27 -14.40
N LYS A 130 -7.28 2.31 -14.05
CA LYS A 130 -6.73 3.66 -13.90
C LYS A 130 -5.87 3.69 -12.63
N VAL A 131 -4.56 3.85 -12.79
CA VAL A 131 -3.60 3.82 -11.69
C VAL A 131 -2.62 4.97 -11.76
N ILE A 132 -2.41 5.61 -10.62
CA ILE A 132 -1.34 6.59 -10.39
C ILE A 132 -0.20 5.85 -9.68
N TYR A 133 0.96 5.84 -10.29
CA TYR A 133 2.15 5.21 -9.73
C TYR A 133 3.18 6.24 -9.32
N GLU A 134 3.49 6.29 -8.03
CA GLU A 134 4.54 7.15 -7.49
C GLU A 134 5.86 6.39 -7.41
N CYS A 135 6.76 6.68 -8.35
CA CYS A 135 8.06 6.02 -8.44
C CYS A 135 9.13 6.82 -7.71
N HIS A 136 9.72 6.25 -6.64
CA HIS A 136 10.82 6.87 -5.89
C HIS A 136 12.20 6.51 -6.41
N GLN A 137 12.33 5.35 -7.03
CA GLN A 137 13.59 4.86 -7.59
C GLN A 137 13.33 4.18 -8.93
N VAL A 138 13.98 4.69 -9.96
CA VAL A 138 14.03 3.97 -11.24
C VAL A 138 15.09 2.89 -11.12
N SER A 139 14.66 1.64 -10.95
CA SER A 139 15.60 0.51 -10.95
C SER A 139 16.30 0.42 -12.31
N LYS A 140 17.54 -0.11 -12.32
CA LYS A 140 18.27 -0.34 -13.57
C LYS A 140 17.50 -1.23 -14.57
N LEU A 141 16.64 -2.11 -14.06
CA LEU A 141 15.77 -2.99 -14.86
C LEU A 141 14.62 -2.26 -15.56
N ARG A 142 14.28 -1.04 -15.13
CA ARG A 142 13.21 -0.24 -15.74
C ARG A 142 13.71 0.70 -16.83
N LYS A 143 15.01 0.76 -17.07
CA LYS A 143 15.59 1.54 -18.18
C LYS A 143 15.42 0.85 -19.54
N PHE A 144 14.81 -0.28 -19.53
CA PHE A 144 14.43 -1.06 -20.70
C PHE A 144 12.91 -1.19 -20.74
#